data_cc8fe8a8c3e60f5e0ecc39949d4b8ff5
#
_entry.id   cc8fe8a8c3e60f5e0ecc39949d4b8ff5
#
_cell.length_a   1.000
_cell.length_b   1.000
_cell.length_c   1.000
_cell.angle_alpha   90.00
_cell.angle_beta   90.00
_cell.angle_gamma   90.00
#
_symmetry.space_group_name_H-M   'P 1'
#
loop_
_entity.id
_entity.type
_entity.pdbx_description
1 polymer ?
#
loop_
_entity_poly.entity_id
_entity_poly.type
_entity_poly.pdbx_seq_one_letter_code
_entity_poly.pdbx_strand_id
1 'polypeptide(L)'
;MKGRYILLVLIGVMLICSCAPSRYILDAEMRYASRAGVDLTDKNVTIAFGQDSIYPNDSFLKSMAEGFAWNLKDRYLSSIGKVDVRDLKSASNYANRDSLLNLLMKTGADVVFLLDKVTLQSSFFSFVMRCYDAMNQKDKVQLFSGSSVAESLSSKEEVIAQGWEAGKEVAMAFEPQWKHEQFSLYYFESEPWYTALEKAQLFDWKSAMDIWMNQLQAKDQLKRACAAYNLATACYLLGDYELATRWLDYADENADLLVSGGLRKRINIRK
;
A
#
# COMPACT_ATOMS: atom_id res chain seq x y z
N MET A 1 52.80 -32.05 -24.69
CA MET A 1 51.40 -32.48 -24.76
C MET A 1 50.54 -31.95 -23.60
N LYS A 2 51.02 -31.88 -22.37
CA LYS A 2 50.24 -31.40 -21.20
C LYS A 2 49.72 -29.96 -21.33
N GLY A 3 50.43 -29.05 -21.93
CA GLY A 3 49.98 -27.65 -22.09
C GLY A 3 48.78 -27.45 -23.01
N ARG A 4 48.63 -28.33 -24.06
CA ARG A 4 47.46 -28.24 -24.98
C ARG A 4 46.14 -28.70 -24.28
N TYR A 5 46.21 -29.65 -23.38
CA TYR A 5 45.03 -30.08 -22.61
C TYR A 5 44.60 -29.02 -21.59
N ILE A 6 45.55 -28.32 -20.96
CA ILE A 6 45.26 -27.22 -20.03
C ILE A 6 44.59 -26.07 -20.77
N LEU A 7 45.04 -25.72 -21.97
CA LEU A 7 44.43 -24.68 -22.77
C LEU A 7 43.01 -25.03 -23.22
N LEU A 8 42.78 -26.31 -23.62
CA LEU A 8 41.45 -26.79 -24.01
C LEU A 8 40.48 -26.85 -22.81
N VAL A 9 40.96 -27.20 -21.62
CA VAL A 9 40.14 -27.17 -20.39
C VAL A 9 39.81 -25.73 -20.02
N LEU A 10 40.75 -24.79 -20.09
CA LEU A 10 40.50 -23.36 -19.81
C LEU A 10 39.50 -22.73 -20.80
N ILE A 11 39.63 -23.07 -22.13
CA ILE A 11 38.65 -22.62 -23.12
C ILE A 11 37.27 -23.24 -22.87
N GLY A 12 37.20 -24.51 -22.49
CA GLY A 12 35.98 -25.21 -22.12
C GLY A 12 35.29 -24.58 -20.89
N VAL A 13 36.04 -24.20 -19.86
CA VAL A 13 35.54 -23.52 -18.67
C VAL A 13 35.06 -22.11 -18.99
N MET A 14 35.74 -21.35 -19.86
CA MET A 14 35.29 -20.03 -20.31
C MET A 14 33.97 -20.08 -21.10
N LEU A 15 33.77 -21.14 -21.91
CA LEU A 15 32.55 -21.31 -22.70
C LEU A 15 31.33 -21.67 -21.81
N ILE A 16 31.54 -22.29 -20.66
CA ILE A 16 30.46 -22.62 -19.70
C ILE A 16 30.04 -21.40 -18.89
N CYS A 17 30.93 -20.46 -18.60
CA CYS A 17 30.61 -19.22 -17.86
C CYS A 17 29.75 -18.22 -18.63
N SER A 18 29.64 -18.36 -19.96
CA SER A 18 28.92 -17.42 -20.85
C SER A 18 27.39 -17.53 -20.80
N CYS A 19 26.81 -18.51 -20.09
CA CYS A 19 25.37 -18.74 -20.05
C CYS A 19 24.68 -18.36 -18.72
N ALA A 20 25.41 -17.78 -17.78
CA ALA A 20 24.81 -17.37 -16.50
C ALA A 20 23.97 -16.09 -16.67
N PRO A 21 22.78 -16.00 -16.05
CA PRO A 21 22.01 -14.79 -16.08
C PRO A 21 22.68 -13.67 -15.27
N SER A 22 22.68 -12.49 -15.83
CA SER A 22 23.02 -11.25 -15.10
C SER A 22 21.80 -10.71 -14.37
N ARG A 23 22.03 -9.87 -13.35
CA ARG A 23 20.95 -9.24 -12.58
C ARG A 23 21.08 -7.72 -12.68
N TYR A 24 19.98 -7.08 -12.95
CA TYR A 24 19.80 -5.65 -12.81
C TYR A 24 19.02 -5.37 -11.52
N ILE A 25 19.43 -4.35 -10.78
CA ILE A 25 18.70 -3.89 -9.60
C ILE A 25 17.86 -2.70 -9.99
N LEU A 26 16.55 -2.88 -9.95
CA LEU A 26 15.57 -1.83 -10.17
C LEU A 26 15.21 -1.22 -8.82
N ASP A 27 15.38 0.09 -8.68
CA ASP A 27 14.86 0.85 -7.55
C ASP A 27 13.44 1.30 -7.87
N ALA A 28 12.50 0.98 -7.00
CA ALA A 28 11.11 1.40 -7.13
C ALA A 28 10.60 1.96 -5.80
N GLU A 29 9.82 3.04 -5.90
CA GLU A 29 9.11 3.59 -4.76
C GLU A 29 7.76 2.89 -4.62
N MET A 30 7.59 2.19 -3.50
CA MET A 30 6.41 1.37 -3.24
C MET A 30 5.54 2.01 -2.17
N ARG A 31 4.25 2.05 -2.47
CA ARG A 31 3.26 2.53 -1.51
C ARG A 31 2.83 1.40 -0.57
N TYR A 32 2.76 1.73 0.71
CA TYR A 32 2.31 0.86 1.79
C TYR A 32 1.10 1.44 2.49
N ALA A 33 0.32 0.57 3.13
CA ALA A 33 -0.74 1.00 4.03
C ALA A 33 -0.21 1.98 5.08
N SER A 34 -1.09 2.84 5.55
CA SER A 34 -0.79 3.81 6.60
C SER A 34 -0.27 3.14 7.88
N ARG A 35 0.29 3.94 8.80
CA ARG A 35 0.67 3.46 10.14
C ARG A 35 -0.51 2.87 10.91
N ALA A 36 -1.71 3.37 10.64
CA ALA A 36 -2.95 2.87 11.21
C ALA A 36 -3.39 1.51 10.61
N GLY A 37 -2.70 1.01 9.57
CA GLY A 37 -3.06 -0.23 8.89
C GLY A 37 -4.31 -0.14 8.01
N VAL A 38 -4.75 1.08 7.69
CA VAL A 38 -5.89 1.35 6.80
C VAL A 38 -5.35 1.93 5.50
N ASP A 39 -5.74 1.34 4.38
CA ASP A 39 -5.46 1.88 3.04
C ASP A 39 -6.72 2.52 2.48
N LEU A 40 -6.64 3.81 2.19
CA LEU A 40 -7.76 4.62 1.66
C LEU A 40 -7.67 4.84 0.15
N THR A 41 -6.74 4.16 -0.53
CA THR A 41 -6.55 4.30 -1.97
C THR A 41 -7.78 3.88 -2.73
N ASP A 42 -8.20 4.73 -3.67
CA ASP A 42 -9.35 4.54 -4.55
C ASP A 42 -10.67 4.26 -3.81
N LYS A 43 -10.73 4.57 -2.49
CA LYS A 43 -11.89 4.38 -1.65
C LYS A 43 -12.65 5.67 -1.41
N ASN A 44 -13.98 5.58 -1.37
CA ASN A 44 -14.84 6.63 -0.87
C ASN A 44 -14.87 6.57 0.66
N VAL A 45 -14.69 7.71 1.29
CA VAL A 45 -14.57 7.83 2.75
C VAL A 45 -15.67 8.71 3.30
N THR A 46 -16.35 8.26 4.34
CA THR A 46 -17.25 9.07 5.16
C THR A 46 -16.64 9.29 6.53
N ILE A 47 -16.52 10.55 6.94
CA ILE A 47 -16.16 10.96 8.29
C ILE A 47 -17.44 11.43 8.98
N ALA A 48 -17.89 10.68 9.96
CA ALA A 48 -19.11 10.96 10.69
C ALA A 48 -18.82 11.39 12.14
N PHE A 49 -19.63 12.27 12.67
CA PHE A 49 -19.59 12.66 14.07
C PHE A 49 -21.01 12.75 14.63
N GLY A 50 -21.17 12.46 15.91
CA GLY A 50 -22.46 12.55 16.58
C GLY A 50 -22.58 13.86 17.35
N GLN A 51 -23.73 14.48 17.31
CA GLN A 51 -24.05 15.62 18.17
C GLN A 51 -24.63 15.11 19.48
N ASP A 52 -23.92 15.39 20.57
CA ASP A 52 -24.40 15.12 21.94
C ASP A 52 -25.12 16.33 22.55
N SER A 53 -25.36 17.36 21.75
CA SER A 53 -26.02 18.63 22.13
C SER A 53 -25.35 19.35 23.33
N ILE A 54 -24.05 19.09 23.51
CA ILE A 54 -23.27 19.68 24.61
C ILE A 54 -22.12 20.50 24.02
N TYR A 55 -22.29 21.81 23.95
CA TYR A 55 -21.19 22.73 23.69
C TYR A 55 -20.15 22.63 24.84
N PRO A 56 -18.82 22.57 24.58
CA PRO A 56 -18.16 22.83 23.28
C PRO A 56 -17.88 21.55 22.45
N ASN A 57 -18.26 20.37 22.89
CA ASN A 57 -17.91 19.10 22.26
C ASN A 57 -18.37 19.00 20.80
N ASP A 58 -19.58 19.43 20.49
CA ASP A 58 -20.13 19.36 19.13
C ASP A 58 -19.35 20.26 18.17
N SER A 59 -18.98 21.47 18.60
CA SER A 59 -18.16 22.37 17.77
C SER A 59 -16.77 21.80 17.51
N PHE A 60 -16.16 21.18 18.50
CA PHE A 60 -14.87 20.50 18.38
C PHE A 60 -14.94 19.30 17.42
N LEU A 61 -15.90 18.39 17.62
CA LEU A 61 -16.08 17.21 16.78
C LEU A 61 -16.32 17.55 15.32
N LYS A 62 -17.18 18.55 15.08
CA LYS A 62 -17.43 19.04 13.71
C LYS A 62 -16.15 19.55 13.07
N SER A 63 -15.44 20.43 13.74
CA SER A 63 -14.21 21.02 13.21
C SER A 63 -13.11 19.97 13.04
N MET A 64 -13.01 19.00 13.96
CA MET A 64 -12.10 17.88 13.84
C MET A 64 -12.41 16.99 12.62
N ALA A 65 -13.70 16.70 12.37
CA ALA A 65 -14.12 15.94 11.20
C ALA A 65 -13.77 16.66 9.89
N GLU A 66 -13.99 17.97 9.85
CA GLU A 66 -13.67 18.83 8.69
C GLU A 66 -12.16 18.91 8.44
N GLY A 67 -11.36 19.12 9.49
CA GLY A 67 -9.89 19.15 9.40
C GLY A 67 -9.31 17.79 8.98
N PHE A 68 -9.88 16.69 9.48
CA PHE A 68 -9.53 15.34 9.07
C PHE A 68 -9.83 15.11 7.58
N ALA A 69 -11.03 15.46 7.12
CA ALA A 69 -11.42 15.34 5.71
C ALA A 69 -10.53 16.16 4.79
N TRP A 70 -10.21 17.37 5.18
CA TRP A 70 -9.37 18.27 4.40
C TRP A 70 -7.96 17.69 4.23
N ASN A 71 -7.34 17.25 5.31
CA ASN A 71 -5.97 16.72 5.26
C ASN A 71 -5.88 15.36 4.55
N LEU A 72 -6.90 14.50 4.66
CA LEU A 72 -6.94 13.27 3.87
C LEU A 72 -6.93 13.56 2.38
N LYS A 73 -7.73 14.52 1.92
CA LYS A 73 -7.75 14.94 0.51
C LYS A 73 -6.39 15.48 0.06
N ASP A 74 -5.73 16.29 0.90
CA ASP A 74 -4.43 16.88 0.62
C ASP A 74 -3.34 15.79 0.52
N ARG A 75 -3.29 14.83 1.45
CA ARG A 75 -2.25 13.78 1.55
C ARG A 75 -2.40 12.66 0.54
N TYR A 76 -3.61 12.28 0.19
CA TYR A 76 -3.88 11.27 -0.82
C TYR A 76 -3.97 11.85 -2.23
N LEU A 77 -4.09 13.17 -2.39
CA LEU A 77 -4.26 13.85 -3.66
C LEU A 77 -5.39 13.21 -4.50
N SER A 78 -5.07 12.78 -5.72
CA SER A 78 -6.03 12.14 -6.63
C SER A 78 -6.23 10.63 -6.38
N SER A 79 -5.50 10.05 -5.43
CA SER A 79 -5.56 8.61 -5.14
C SER A 79 -6.58 8.22 -4.07
N ILE A 80 -7.37 9.17 -3.57
CA ILE A 80 -8.54 8.92 -2.73
C ILE A 80 -9.80 9.22 -3.53
N GLY A 81 -10.86 8.46 -3.28
CA GLY A 81 -12.16 8.74 -3.85
C GLY A 81 -12.83 9.97 -3.19
N LYS A 82 -14.14 9.98 -3.12
CA LYS A 82 -14.88 11.04 -2.45
C LYS A 82 -14.65 10.98 -0.94
N VAL A 83 -14.36 12.12 -0.30
CA VAL A 83 -14.36 12.27 1.16
C VAL A 83 -15.52 13.16 1.55
N ASP A 84 -16.43 12.64 2.37
CA ASP A 84 -17.66 13.28 2.81
C ASP A 84 -17.71 13.40 4.33
N VAL A 85 -18.20 14.51 4.85
CA VAL A 85 -18.37 14.75 6.29
C VAL A 85 -19.86 14.69 6.62
N ARG A 86 -20.23 13.90 7.63
CA ARG A 86 -21.62 13.68 8.03
C ARG A 86 -21.85 13.98 9.49
N ASP A 87 -22.85 14.80 9.70
CA ASP A 87 -23.43 15.07 11.01
C ASP A 87 -24.52 14.02 11.30
N LEU A 88 -24.39 13.32 12.40
CA LEU A 88 -25.33 12.32 12.86
C LEU A 88 -26.07 12.85 14.09
N LYS A 89 -27.34 12.48 14.21
CA LYS A 89 -28.14 12.86 15.41
C LYS A 89 -27.58 12.25 16.71
N SER A 90 -26.96 11.08 16.62
CA SER A 90 -26.33 10.43 17.77
C SER A 90 -25.30 9.41 17.27
N ALA A 91 -24.07 9.47 17.78
CA ALA A 91 -23.02 8.51 17.48
C ALA A 91 -23.32 7.13 18.10
N SER A 92 -24.02 7.07 19.22
CA SER A 92 -24.34 5.83 19.92
C SER A 92 -25.15 4.84 19.08
N ASN A 93 -25.96 5.33 18.14
CA ASN A 93 -26.72 4.50 17.20
C ASN A 93 -25.85 3.75 16.19
N TYR A 94 -24.57 4.11 16.09
CA TYR A 94 -23.61 3.54 15.15
C TYR A 94 -22.43 2.87 15.85
N ALA A 95 -22.62 2.39 17.08
CA ALA A 95 -21.55 1.83 17.90
C ALA A 95 -21.07 0.43 17.47
N ASN A 96 -21.88 -0.30 16.70
CA ASN A 96 -21.57 -1.66 16.28
C ASN A 96 -21.30 -1.75 14.77
N ARG A 97 -20.75 -2.90 14.34
CA ARG A 97 -20.40 -3.18 12.95
C ARG A 97 -21.58 -3.00 12.00
N ASP A 98 -22.74 -3.56 12.32
CA ASP A 98 -23.89 -3.58 11.41
C ASP A 98 -24.47 -2.18 11.20
N SER A 99 -24.46 -1.34 12.23
CA SER A 99 -24.88 0.05 12.10
C SER A 99 -23.87 0.87 11.27
N LEU A 100 -22.57 0.61 11.38
CA LEU A 100 -21.56 1.23 10.52
C LEU A 100 -21.67 0.75 9.08
N LEU A 101 -21.93 -0.53 8.83
CA LEU A 101 -22.21 -1.06 7.51
C LEU A 101 -23.44 -0.38 6.89
N ASN A 102 -24.51 -0.21 7.66
CA ASN A 102 -25.69 0.55 7.20
C ASN A 102 -25.36 2.00 6.86
N LEU A 103 -24.46 2.63 7.59
CA LEU A 103 -24.00 3.99 7.29
C LEU A 103 -23.22 4.02 5.98
N LEU A 104 -22.32 3.06 5.73
CA LEU A 104 -21.61 2.91 4.46
C LEU A 104 -22.59 2.78 3.28
N MET A 105 -23.57 1.88 3.40
CA MET A 105 -24.59 1.69 2.35
C MET A 105 -25.38 2.96 2.07
N LYS A 106 -25.72 3.75 3.08
CA LYS A 106 -26.46 5.01 2.93
C LYS A 106 -25.64 6.12 2.30
N THR A 107 -24.32 6.12 2.52
CA THR A 107 -23.42 7.17 2.03
C THR A 107 -22.73 6.80 0.71
N GLY A 108 -22.73 5.53 0.34
CA GLY A 108 -21.98 5.02 -0.81
C GLY A 108 -20.46 5.05 -0.57
N ALA A 109 -20.05 4.99 0.70
CA ALA A 109 -18.64 4.96 1.09
C ALA A 109 -18.13 3.53 1.20
N ASP A 110 -16.82 3.34 1.09
CA ASP A 110 -16.12 2.08 1.30
C ASP A 110 -15.54 2.02 2.72
N VAL A 111 -15.22 3.18 3.28
CA VAL A 111 -14.67 3.33 4.64
C VAL A 111 -15.46 4.39 5.41
N VAL A 112 -15.79 4.10 6.65
CA VAL A 112 -16.37 5.09 7.58
C VAL A 112 -15.46 5.29 8.78
N PHE A 113 -15.21 6.54 9.11
CA PHE A 113 -14.66 6.98 10.39
C PHE A 113 -15.78 7.63 11.20
N LEU A 114 -16.04 7.12 12.39
CA LEU A 114 -16.99 7.70 13.33
C LEU A 114 -16.23 8.29 14.52
N LEU A 115 -16.26 9.60 14.66
CA LEU A 115 -15.83 10.30 15.86
C LEU A 115 -16.92 10.10 16.94
N ASP A 116 -16.64 9.17 17.85
CA ASP A 116 -17.63 8.67 18.82
C ASP A 116 -17.70 9.55 20.08
N LYS A 117 -16.53 9.86 20.62
CA LYS A 117 -16.41 10.61 21.88
C LYS A 117 -15.26 11.60 21.83
N VAL A 118 -15.49 12.75 22.41
CA VAL A 118 -14.44 13.69 22.75
C VAL A 118 -14.62 14.14 24.20
N THR A 119 -13.52 14.27 24.93
CA THR A 119 -13.47 14.88 26.25
C THR A 119 -12.62 16.12 26.15
N LEU A 120 -13.20 17.26 26.48
CA LEU A 120 -12.52 18.55 26.47
C LEU A 120 -12.34 19.05 27.90
N GLN A 121 -11.14 19.49 28.21
CA GLN A 121 -10.77 20.22 29.43
C GLN A 121 -10.08 21.53 29.01
N SER A 122 -9.86 22.44 29.91
CA SER A 122 -9.31 23.77 29.61
C SER A 122 -7.99 23.75 28.84
N SER A 123 -7.18 22.71 29.00
CA SER A 123 -5.85 22.59 28.36
C SER A 123 -5.57 21.19 27.80
N PHE A 124 -6.60 20.37 27.65
CA PHE A 124 -6.43 18.98 27.23
C PHE A 124 -7.66 18.50 26.49
N PHE A 125 -7.45 17.67 25.45
CA PHE A 125 -8.53 16.91 24.85
C PHE A 125 -8.13 15.46 24.61
N SER A 126 -9.13 14.59 24.61
CA SER A 126 -8.98 13.21 24.14
C SER A 126 -10.19 12.83 23.29
N PHE A 127 -9.96 11.88 22.37
CA PHE A 127 -11.01 11.39 21.48
C PHE A 127 -10.94 9.89 21.29
N VAL A 128 -12.06 9.30 20.89
CA VAL A 128 -12.20 7.94 20.42
C VAL A 128 -12.86 7.98 19.05
N MET A 129 -12.27 7.27 18.11
CA MET A 129 -12.75 7.15 16.74
C MET A 129 -12.86 5.67 16.35
N ARG A 130 -13.98 5.30 15.75
CA ARG A 130 -14.21 3.98 15.16
C ARG A 130 -13.94 4.06 13.66
N CYS A 131 -13.26 3.07 13.13
CA CYS A 131 -13.08 2.91 11.69
C CYS A 131 -13.63 1.55 11.26
N TYR A 132 -14.44 1.57 10.22
CA TYR A 132 -14.90 0.36 9.56
C TYR A 132 -14.63 0.46 8.07
N ASP A 133 -13.84 -0.49 7.55
CA ASP A 133 -13.47 -0.64 6.15
C ASP A 133 -14.15 -1.91 5.62
N ALA A 134 -15.15 -1.74 4.75
CA ALA A 134 -15.91 -2.85 4.18
C ALA A 134 -15.07 -3.72 3.24
N MET A 135 -13.96 -3.19 2.71
CA MET A 135 -13.04 -3.92 1.84
C MET A 135 -11.95 -4.68 2.62
N ASN A 136 -11.92 -4.54 3.95
CA ASN A 136 -10.95 -5.23 4.78
C ASN A 136 -11.38 -6.67 5.04
N GLN A 137 -10.53 -7.62 4.69
CA GLN A 137 -10.76 -9.07 4.89
C GLN A 137 -11.09 -9.46 6.33
N LYS A 138 -10.63 -8.68 7.31
CA LYS A 138 -10.87 -8.97 8.74
C LYS A 138 -12.29 -8.65 9.22
N ASP A 139 -13.05 -7.88 8.45
CA ASP A 139 -14.44 -7.49 8.74
C ASP A 139 -14.65 -7.04 10.20
N LYS A 140 -13.78 -6.18 10.71
CA LYS A 140 -13.79 -5.73 12.11
C LYS A 140 -13.76 -4.21 12.19
N VAL A 141 -14.48 -3.70 13.19
CA VAL A 141 -14.37 -2.29 13.61
C VAL A 141 -13.04 -2.09 14.32
N GLN A 142 -12.24 -1.16 13.82
CA GLN A 142 -10.99 -0.73 14.44
C GLN A 142 -11.27 0.48 15.32
N LEU A 143 -10.62 0.52 16.49
CA LEU A 143 -10.72 1.65 17.44
C LEU A 143 -9.39 2.40 17.44
N PHE A 144 -9.49 3.70 17.28
CA PHE A 144 -8.37 4.63 17.40
C PHE A 144 -8.70 5.61 18.54
N SER A 145 -7.70 5.96 19.32
CA SER A 145 -7.82 6.96 20.36
C SER A 145 -6.59 7.85 20.35
N GLY A 146 -6.77 9.10 20.72
CA GLY A 146 -5.69 10.05 20.84
C GLY A 146 -6.00 11.07 21.91
N SER A 147 -4.96 11.78 22.34
CA SER A 147 -5.06 12.87 23.28
C SER A 147 -3.95 13.87 23.01
N SER A 148 -4.22 15.15 23.25
CA SER A 148 -3.23 16.21 23.10
C SER A 148 -3.49 17.32 24.09
N VAL A 149 -2.46 18.10 24.38
CA VAL A 149 -2.55 19.33 25.16
C VAL A 149 -2.98 20.45 24.21
N ALA A 150 -3.94 21.27 24.65
CA ALA A 150 -4.36 22.48 23.97
C ALA A 150 -3.84 23.72 24.73
N GLU A 151 -3.54 24.79 24.04
CA GLU A 151 -3.10 26.02 24.70
C GLU A 151 -4.24 26.65 25.51
N SER A 152 -5.44 26.69 24.96
CA SER A 152 -6.66 27.14 25.60
C SER A 152 -7.89 26.59 24.86
N LEU A 153 -8.97 26.37 25.58
CA LEU A 153 -10.29 25.96 25.04
C LEU A 153 -11.40 26.81 25.68
N SER A 154 -11.12 28.11 25.91
CA SER A 154 -12.02 29.00 26.64
C SER A 154 -13.01 29.74 25.75
N SER A 155 -12.71 29.92 24.47
CA SER A 155 -13.63 30.55 23.50
C SER A 155 -14.11 29.55 22.44
N LYS A 156 -15.19 29.89 21.76
CA LYS A 156 -15.72 29.08 20.65
C LYS A 156 -14.72 29.00 19.49
N GLU A 157 -14.07 30.10 19.20
CA GLU A 157 -13.06 30.21 18.15
C GLU A 157 -11.86 29.31 18.42
N GLU A 158 -11.37 29.28 19.66
CA GLU A 158 -10.29 28.41 20.09
C GLU A 158 -10.67 26.93 19.99
N VAL A 159 -11.87 26.57 20.43
CA VAL A 159 -12.39 25.19 20.32
C VAL A 159 -12.46 24.74 18.85
N ILE A 160 -12.94 25.59 17.95
CA ILE A 160 -13.01 25.29 16.51
C ILE A 160 -11.61 25.15 15.93
N ALA A 161 -10.70 26.09 16.23
CA ALA A 161 -9.34 26.04 15.72
C ALA A 161 -8.59 24.79 16.18
N GLN A 162 -8.68 24.44 17.46
CA GLN A 162 -8.07 23.24 18.03
C GLN A 162 -8.67 21.96 17.45
N GLY A 163 -9.98 21.90 17.25
CA GLY A 163 -10.65 20.78 16.59
C GLY A 163 -10.11 20.56 15.18
N TRP A 164 -9.97 21.65 14.41
CA TRP A 164 -9.43 21.59 13.05
C TRP A 164 -7.99 21.04 13.02
N GLU A 165 -7.10 21.57 13.85
CA GLU A 165 -5.71 21.08 13.92
C GLU A 165 -5.64 19.63 14.41
N ALA A 166 -6.43 19.26 15.42
CA ALA A 166 -6.54 17.88 15.87
C ALA A 166 -6.97 16.92 14.72
N GLY A 167 -7.93 17.35 13.91
CA GLY A 167 -8.36 16.57 12.73
C GLY A 167 -7.24 16.38 11.71
N LYS A 168 -6.48 17.42 11.41
CA LYS A 168 -5.32 17.35 10.53
C LYS A 168 -4.24 16.39 11.06
N GLU A 169 -3.94 16.45 12.36
CA GLU A 169 -2.97 15.55 13.00
C GLU A 169 -3.42 14.09 12.93
N VAL A 170 -4.68 13.82 13.19
CA VAL A 170 -5.25 12.46 13.08
C VAL A 170 -5.11 11.92 11.67
N ALA A 171 -5.33 12.75 10.64
CA ALA A 171 -5.20 12.33 9.25
C ALA A 171 -3.79 11.81 8.93
N MET A 172 -2.74 12.34 9.57
CA MET A 172 -1.35 11.88 9.35
C MET A 172 -1.12 10.42 9.73
N ALA A 173 -1.91 9.86 10.66
CA ALA A 173 -1.85 8.44 11.01
C ALA A 173 -2.34 7.54 9.87
N PHE A 174 -3.16 8.08 8.98
CA PHE A 174 -3.74 7.38 7.83
C PHE A 174 -3.03 7.71 6.52
N GLU A 175 -1.99 8.52 6.54
CA GLU A 175 -1.17 8.85 5.38
C GLU A 175 -0.48 7.58 4.83
N PRO A 176 -0.53 7.33 3.50
CA PRO A 176 0.18 6.22 2.90
C PRO A 176 1.69 6.36 3.12
N GLN A 177 2.36 5.25 3.39
CA GLN A 177 3.80 5.22 3.53
C GLN A 177 4.45 4.89 2.19
N TRP A 178 5.47 5.66 1.80
CA TRP A 178 6.30 5.39 0.65
C TRP A 178 7.63 4.82 1.11
N LYS A 179 8.07 3.73 0.49
CA LYS A 179 9.34 3.08 0.77
C LYS A 179 10.07 2.77 -0.52
N HIS A 180 11.35 3.11 -0.56
CA HIS A 180 12.23 2.66 -1.62
C HIS A 180 12.54 1.18 -1.43
N GLU A 181 12.32 0.40 -2.46
CA GLU A 181 12.63 -1.01 -2.49
C GLU A 181 13.42 -1.36 -3.73
N GLN A 182 14.31 -2.36 -3.57
CA GLN A 182 15.13 -2.88 -4.66
C GLN A 182 14.60 -4.21 -5.13
N PHE A 183 14.46 -4.34 -6.44
CA PHE A 183 14.00 -5.55 -7.11
C PHE A 183 15.08 -6.03 -8.07
N SER A 184 15.33 -7.34 -8.09
CA SER A 184 16.20 -7.93 -9.10
C SER A 184 15.42 -8.25 -10.36
N LEU A 185 15.97 -7.93 -11.51
CA LEU A 185 15.50 -8.40 -12.81
C LEU A 185 16.63 -9.18 -13.47
N TYR A 186 16.33 -10.39 -13.92
CA TYR A 186 17.28 -11.22 -14.65
C TYR A 186 17.32 -10.86 -16.12
N TYR A 187 18.51 -10.91 -16.71
CA TYR A 187 18.70 -10.78 -18.14
C TYR A 187 19.87 -11.64 -18.62
N PHE A 188 19.86 -11.94 -19.90
CA PHE A 188 20.94 -12.61 -20.61
C PHE A 188 21.50 -11.68 -21.68
N GLU A 189 22.73 -11.90 -22.11
CA GLU A 189 23.38 -11.09 -23.17
C GLU A 189 22.78 -11.41 -24.54
N SER A 190 21.54 -11.00 -24.75
CA SER A 190 20.83 -11.14 -26.02
C SER A 190 19.74 -10.06 -26.18
N GLU A 191 19.46 -9.69 -27.41
CA GLU A 191 18.55 -8.62 -27.81
C GLU A 191 17.19 -8.63 -27.06
N PRO A 192 16.42 -9.73 -27.03
CA PRO A 192 15.11 -9.70 -26.37
C PRO A 192 15.20 -9.37 -24.87
N TRP A 193 16.27 -9.81 -24.20
CA TRP A 193 16.45 -9.58 -22.77
C TRP A 193 16.83 -8.12 -22.45
N TYR A 194 17.70 -7.54 -23.29
CA TYR A 194 18.05 -6.12 -23.15
C TYR A 194 16.85 -5.22 -23.41
N THR A 195 16.10 -5.49 -24.49
CA THR A 195 14.87 -4.74 -24.80
C THR A 195 13.85 -4.83 -23.67
N ALA A 196 13.62 -6.03 -23.11
CA ALA A 196 12.71 -6.19 -21.97
C ALA A 196 13.18 -5.41 -20.72
N LEU A 197 14.50 -5.43 -20.48
CA LEU A 197 15.09 -4.69 -19.37
C LEU A 197 14.94 -3.17 -19.55
N GLU A 198 15.21 -2.64 -20.74
CA GLU A 198 14.99 -1.23 -21.05
C GLU A 198 13.54 -0.80 -20.86
N LYS A 199 12.59 -1.64 -21.30
CA LYS A 199 11.15 -1.40 -21.05
C LYS A 199 10.82 -1.38 -19.57
N ALA A 200 11.35 -2.31 -18.79
CA ALA A 200 11.15 -2.37 -17.34
C ALA A 200 11.76 -1.15 -16.62
N GLN A 201 12.92 -0.65 -17.05
CA GLN A 201 13.54 0.57 -16.52
C GLN A 201 12.67 1.82 -16.77
N LEU A 202 11.91 1.83 -17.85
CA LEU A 202 10.94 2.90 -18.16
C LEU A 202 9.56 2.66 -17.56
N PHE A 203 9.41 1.62 -16.73
CA PHE A 203 8.13 1.17 -16.17
C PHE A 203 7.05 0.82 -17.20
N ASP A 204 7.46 0.56 -18.46
CA ASP A 204 6.60 0.01 -19.51
C ASP A 204 6.43 -1.50 -19.29
N TRP A 205 5.72 -1.85 -18.22
CA TRP A 205 5.55 -3.24 -17.78
C TRP A 205 4.87 -4.11 -18.83
N LYS A 206 3.89 -3.55 -19.55
CA LYS A 206 3.20 -4.31 -20.60
C LYS A 206 4.17 -4.83 -21.65
N SER A 207 4.98 -3.96 -22.23
CA SER A 207 5.94 -4.34 -23.25
C SER A 207 7.04 -5.28 -22.71
N ALA A 208 7.52 -5.04 -21.48
CA ALA A 208 8.50 -5.91 -20.84
C ALA A 208 7.94 -7.32 -20.61
N MET A 209 6.73 -7.43 -20.09
CA MET A 209 6.04 -8.70 -19.83
C MET A 209 5.78 -9.47 -21.11
N ASP A 210 5.35 -8.83 -22.20
CA ASP A 210 5.13 -9.48 -23.49
C ASP A 210 6.42 -10.14 -24.02
N ILE A 211 7.57 -9.50 -23.83
CA ILE A 211 8.85 -10.08 -24.22
C ILE A 211 9.22 -11.27 -23.30
N TRP A 212 9.09 -11.14 -21.98
CA TRP A 212 9.38 -12.23 -21.04
C TRP A 212 8.44 -13.42 -21.24
N MET A 213 7.17 -13.20 -21.57
CA MET A 213 6.22 -14.28 -21.91
C MET A 213 6.72 -15.11 -23.09
N ASN A 214 7.31 -14.48 -24.11
CA ASN A 214 7.92 -15.20 -25.25
C ASN A 214 9.14 -16.02 -24.82
N GLN A 215 9.90 -15.59 -23.80
CA GLN A 215 11.05 -16.34 -23.26
C GLN A 215 10.67 -17.60 -22.48
N LEU A 216 9.42 -17.74 -22.06
CA LEU A 216 8.92 -18.99 -21.44
C LEU A 216 8.94 -20.19 -22.41
N GLN A 217 9.01 -19.94 -23.72
CA GLN A 217 9.13 -20.98 -24.75
C GLN A 217 10.58 -21.46 -24.95
N ALA A 218 11.55 -20.89 -24.24
CA ALA A 218 12.94 -21.28 -24.34
C ALA A 218 13.12 -22.75 -23.92
N LYS A 219 14.02 -23.49 -24.62
CA LYS A 219 14.39 -24.86 -24.24
C LYS A 219 15.16 -24.90 -22.90
N ASP A 220 15.87 -23.85 -22.60
CA ASP A 220 16.66 -23.67 -21.39
C ASP A 220 15.76 -23.38 -20.17
N GLN A 221 15.81 -24.27 -19.18
CA GLN A 221 15.03 -24.15 -17.96
C GLN A 221 15.39 -22.89 -17.16
N LEU A 222 16.67 -22.53 -17.10
CA LEU A 222 17.12 -21.34 -16.39
C LEU A 222 16.57 -20.05 -17.04
N LYS A 223 16.51 -19.99 -18.37
CA LYS A 223 15.89 -18.85 -19.07
C LYS A 223 14.41 -18.75 -18.78
N ARG A 224 13.68 -19.90 -18.75
CA ARG A 224 12.26 -19.91 -18.37
C ARG A 224 12.04 -19.43 -16.93
N ALA A 225 12.86 -19.92 -16.00
CA ALA A 225 12.79 -19.50 -14.60
C ALA A 225 13.05 -18.00 -14.44
N CYS A 226 14.10 -17.47 -15.08
CA CYS A 226 14.41 -16.04 -15.05
C CYS A 226 13.29 -15.17 -15.65
N ALA A 227 12.70 -15.59 -16.75
CA ALA A 227 11.56 -14.89 -17.37
C ALA A 227 10.34 -14.88 -16.45
N ALA A 228 10.00 -16.02 -15.87
CA ALA A 228 8.89 -16.16 -14.92
C ALA A 228 9.12 -15.34 -13.65
N TYR A 229 10.33 -15.30 -13.12
CA TYR A 229 10.69 -14.45 -11.99
C TYR A 229 10.50 -12.96 -12.30
N ASN A 230 10.92 -12.51 -13.48
CA ASN A 230 10.72 -11.13 -13.92
C ASN A 230 9.22 -10.81 -14.07
N LEU A 231 8.42 -11.74 -14.62
CA LEU A 231 6.96 -11.64 -14.67
C LEU A 231 6.36 -11.53 -13.27
N ALA A 232 6.82 -12.35 -12.32
CA ALA A 232 6.39 -12.29 -10.93
C ALA A 232 6.71 -10.92 -10.30
N THR A 233 7.89 -10.38 -10.57
CA THR A 233 8.32 -9.05 -10.11
C THR A 233 7.43 -7.95 -10.70
N ALA A 234 7.15 -8.00 -11.99
CA ALA A 234 6.26 -7.03 -12.67
C ALA A 234 4.83 -7.09 -12.09
N CYS A 235 4.26 -8.29 -11.92
CA CYS A 235 2.94 -8.47 -11.32
C CYS A 235 2.89 -7.94 -9.88
N TYR A 236 3.94 -8.17 -9.09
CA TYR A 236 4.04 -7.61 -7.73
C TYR A 236 4.02 -6.08 -7.75
N LEU A 237 4.80 -5.45 -8.64
CA LEU A 237 4.86 -3.99 -8.77
C LEU A 237 3.54 -3.39 -9.26
N LEU A 238 2.79 -4.14 -10.06
CA LEU A 238 1.44 -3.78 -10.54
C LEU A 238 0.33 -4.08 -9.51
N GLY A 239 0.65 -4.71 -8.36
CA GLY A 239 -0.31 -5.03 -7.31
C GLY A 239 -1.09 -6.34 -7.50
N ASP A 240 -0.81 -7.11 -8.54
CA ASP A 240 -1.42 -8.44 -8.75
C ASP A 240 -0.60 -9.52 -8.03
N TYR A 241 -0.80 -9.62 -6.72
CA TYR A 241 -0.04 -10.53 -5.85
C TYR A 241 -0.38 -12.00 -6.07
N GLU A 242 -1.58 -12.31 -6.55
CA GLU A 242 -1.96 -13.68 -6.88
C GLU A 242 -1.23 -14.18 -8.12
N LEU A 243 -1.23 -13.38 -9.17
CA LEU A 243 -0.52 -13.70 -10.40
C LEU A 243 1.00 -13.70 -10.17
N ALA A 244 1.52 -12.78 -9.36
CA ALA A 244 2.92 -12.78 -8.94
C ALA A 244 3.31 -14.09 -8.26
N THR A 245 2.44 -14.63 -7.38
CA THR A 245 2.69 -15.94 -6.75
C THR A 245 2.78 -17.06 -7.77
N ARG A 246 1.83 -17.14 -8.71
CA ARG A 246 1.79 -18.20 -9.73
C ARG A 246 3.04 -18.17 -10.62
N TRP A 247 3.48 -16.98 -11.03
CA TRP A 247 4.71 -16.85 -11.80
C TRP A 247 5.95 -17.22 -11.01
N LEU A 248 5.97 -16.91 -9.72
CA LEU A 248 7.10 -17.29 -8.85
C LEU A 248 7.14 -18.80 -8.61
N ASP A 249 5.98 -19.45 -8.45
CA ASP A 249 5.89 -20.92 -8.35
C ASP A 249 6.42 -21.57 -9.64
N TYR A 250 6.00 -21.07 -10.82
CA TYR A 250 6.53 -21.55 -12.07
C TYR A 250 8.05 -21.33 -12.23
N ALA A 251 8.58 -20.20 -11.73
CA ALA A 251 10.02 -19.96 -11.74
C ALA A 251 10.77 -21.01 -10.89
N ASP A 252 10.29 -21.26 -9.66
CA ASP A 252 10.89 -22.22 -8.72
C ASP A 252 10.82 -23.68 -9.23
N GLU A 253 9.76 -24.04 -9.99
CA GLU A 253 9.65 -25.35 -10.66
C GLU A 253 10.71 -25.54 -11.77
N ASN A 254 11.19 -24.48 -12.38
CA ASN A 254 12.16 -24.56 -13.48
C ASN A 254 13.62 -24.42 -13.03
N ALA A 255 13.91 -23.60 -12.03
CA ALA A 255 15.25 -23.47 -11.44
C ALA A 255 15.20 -22.81 -10.05
N ASP A 256 16.13 -23.17 -9.19
CA ASP A 256 16.34 -22.49 -7.90
C ASP A 256 17.06 -21.15 -8.12
N LEU A 257 16.29 -20.07 -7.95
CA LEU A 257 16.80 -18.70 -8.07
C LEU A 257 17.02 -18.10 -6.68
N LEU A 258 18.24 -17.70 -6.37
CA LEU A 258 18.66 -17.16 -5.06
C LEU A 258 17.77 -16.03 -4.50
N VAL A 259 17.08 -15.28 -5.37
CA VAL A 259 16.26 -14.12 -4.98
C VAL A 259 14.77 -14.43 -4.84
N SER A 260 14.31 -15.62 -5.24
CA SER A 260 12.90 -16.03 -5.19
C SER A 260 12.30 -15.92 -3.79
N GLY A 261 13.02 -16.40 -2.78
CA GLY A 261 12.57 -16.35 -1.38
C GLY A 261 12.31 -14.93 -0.87
N GLY A 262 13.11 -13.96 -1.31
CA GLY A 262 12.93 -12.54 -0.98
C GLY A 262 11.65 -11.95 -1.56
N LEU A 263 11.37 -12.22 -2.82
CA LEU A 263 10.14 -11.77 -3.49
C LEU A 263 8.91 -12.47 -2.91
N ARG A 264 8.97 -13.77 -2.64
CA ARG A 264 7.90 -14.54 -1.99
C ARG A 264 7.51 -13.97 -0.63
N LYS A 265 8.50 -13.61 0.19
CA LYS A 265 8.25 -12.95 1.49
C LYS A 265 7.51 -11.62 1.32
N ARG A 266 7.90 -10.81 0.34
CA ARG A 266 7.23 -9.52 0.05
C ARG A 266 5.78 -9.73 -0.40
N ILE A 267 5.53 -10.68 -1.31
CA ILE A 267 4.17 -11.03 -1.77
C ILE A 267 3.28 -11.43 -0.58
N ASN A 268 3.79 -12.29 0.32
CA ASN A 268 3.02 -12.75 1.48
C ASN A 268 2.69 -11.66 2.50
N ILE A 269 3.50 -10.59 2.57
CA ILE A 269 3.20 -9.43 3.43
C ILE A 269 2.09 -8.55 2.82
N ARG A 270 1.93 -8.60 1.49
CA ARG A 270 0.97 -7.76 0.75
C ARG A 270 -0.40 -8.42 0.53
N LYS A 271 -0.44 -9.76 0.57
CA LYS A 271 -1.70 -10.55 0.58
C LYS A 271 -2.37 -10.46 1.95
#